data_2b5c5a53c19683d05873bcc311c7a532
#
_entry.id   2b5c5a53c19683d05873bcc311c7a532
#
_cell.length_a   1.000
_cell.length_b   1.000
_cell.length_c   1.000
_cell.angle_alpha   90.00
_cell.angle_beta   90.00
_cell.angle_gamma   90.00
#
_symmetry.space_group_name_H-M   'P 1'
#
loop_
_entity.id
_entity.type
_entity.pdbx_description
1 polymer ?
#
loop_
_entity_poly.entity_id
_entity_poly.type
_entity_poly.pdbx_seq_one_letter_code
_entity_poly.pdbx_strand_id
1 'polypeptide(L)'
;MKSASVIKNIFSLVALLLLHCLASTAARAQTPQFIPFSAAQPILNAYLGSLPAELKPGGQPTAAAWDKWVRDQDKDIRVRIEQGEENTLTNLLRLGVTYTKEPRIDYEYLAKYGHSSFVDNIADKRTNDLVRALTAPHLNEGMLEMKALLEKKGYSLKTPDDQKNVKAYLLANLARLRDDVDRDRQQAKNNKYQAFKDRGISTDSNLYPDYTIDLHLRHMMQEGLLKPGSIHRVAIVGPGLDFVNKKSGSDFYPPQTTQPFAVIDTLARLGLADPEKMELYTFDISSRVNKHLERARREAVAGKPYTIQLLASPSDGWSKSYLSGFLEFWQKLGKEVGKSTTPIPVPDEASDIWNRAINVRPSVVRRVTPIDMNVVFQSVTLPSDKQFDLVIGTNIFVYYDSLDQSLARANIGRMIRPGGFLLTNEALPNKAPSNLVDSLKTSVPITSDPPLTDYMYSYLRK
;
A
#
# COMPACT_ATOMS: atom_id res chain seq x y z
N MET A 1 45.75 27.61 31.54
CA MET A 1 44.81 27.71 30.40
C MET A 1 44.39 26.36 29.76
N LYS A 2 44.88 25.18 30.21
CA LYS A 2 44.48 23.87 29.61
C LYS A 2 43.27 23.19 30.29
N SER A 3 42.83 23.64 31.48
CA SER A 3 41.73 23.02 32.24
C SER A 3 40.32 23.42 31.75
N ALA A 4 40.14 24.65 31.23
CA ALA A 4 38.83 25.15 30.79
C ALA A 4 38.34 24.52 29.46
N SER A 5 39.25 24.05 28.60
CA SER A 5 38.93 23.42 27.33
C SER A 5 38.40 21.96 27.51
N VAL A 6 38.95 21.25 28.49
CA VAL A 6 38.54 19.85 28.78
C VAL A 6 37.12 19.82 29.38
N ILE A 7 36.78 20.76 30.23
CA ILE A 7 35.45 20.85 30.86
C ILE A 7 34.37 21.21 29.83
N LYS A 8 34.66 22.10 28.86
CA LYS A 8 33.71 22.41 27.77
C LYS A 8 33.44 21.21 26.86
N ASN A 9 34.45 20.40 26.55
CA ASN A 9 34.28 19.22 25.72
C ASN A 9 33.49 18.09 26.42
N ILE A 10 33.66 17.95 27.75
CA ILE A 10 32.88 16.97 28.53
C ILE A 10 31.39 17.38 28.61
N PHE A 11 31.11 18.69 28.82
CA PHE A 11 29.71 19.16 28.80
C PHE A 11 29.04 19.01 27.43
N SER A 12 29.75 19.24 26.32
CA SER A 12 29.23 19.01 24.99
C SER A 12 28.97 17.50 24.71
N LEU A 13 29.83 16.61 25.18
CA LEU A 13 29.65 15.15 25.01
C LEU A 13 28.49 14.62 25.85
N VAL A 14 28.35 15.12 27.10
CA VAL A 14 27.21 14.73 27.97
C VAL A 14 25.90 15.30 27.44
N ALA A 15 25.87 16.52 26.89
CA ALA A 15 24.68 17.07 26.25
C ALA A 15 24.30 16.31 24.99
N LEU A 16 25.27 15.87 24.16
CA LEU A 16 25.01 15.03 22.99
C LEU A 16 24.50 13.62 23.41
N LEU A 17 25.05 13.02 24.46
CA LEU A 17 24.58 11.74 24.99
C LEU A 17 23.19 11.85 25.62
N LEU A 18 22.88 12.91 26.31
CA LEU A 18 21.54 13.19 26.85
C LEU A 18 20.50 13.45 25.73
N LEU A 19 20.88 14.16 24.66
CA LEU A 19 20.01 14.32 23.48
C LEU A 19 19.77 12.99 22.74
N HIS A 20 20.78 12.12 22.66
CA HIS A 20 20.62 10.76 22.11
C HIS A 20 19.77 9.87 23.01
N CYS A 21 19.90 9.95 24.33
CA CYS A 21 19.05 9.23 25.26
C CYS A 21 17.58 9.72 25.24
N LEU A 22 17.35 11.02 25.09
CA LEU A 22 15.99 11.59 24.97
C LEU A 22 15.34 11.26 23.61
N ALA A 23 16.13 11.21 22.52
CA ALA A 23 15.66 10.75 21.24
C ALA A 23 15.35 9.24 21.21
N SER A 24 16.10 8.42 21.99
CA SER A 24 15.86 6.97 22.08
C SER A 24 14.65 6.60 22.95
N THR A 25 14.23 7.43 23.89
CA THR A 25 13.02 7.18 24.71
C THR A 25 11.72 7.47 23.94
N ALA A 26 11.73 8.40 22.99
CA ALA A 26 10.58 8.66 22.10
C ALA A 26 10.40 7.56 21.02
N ALA A 27 11.48 6.85 20.62
CA ALA A 27 11.45 5.78 19.63
C ALA A 27 11.09 4.40 20.22
N ARG A 28 10.97 4.26 21.54
CA ARG A 28 10.71 2.96 22.20
C ARG A 28 9.25 2.53 22.24
N ALA A 29 8.32 3.31 21.68
CA ALA A 29 6.91 3.23 22.06
C ALA A 29 6.03 2.33 21.18
N GLN A 30 6.51 1.70 20.10
CA GLN A 30 5.58 1.06 19.15
C GLN A 30 6.14 -0.21 18.49
N THR A 31 6.58 -1.17 19.29
CA THR A 31 6.87 -2.50 18.76
C THR A 31 5.55 -3.27 18.62
N PRO A 32 5.16 -3.68 17.39
CA PRO A 32 3.98 -4.52 17.20
C PRO A 32 4.06 -5.81 17.99
N GLN A 33 2.95 -6.17 18.65
CA GLN A 33 2.80 -7.39 19.43
C GLN A 33 1.69 -8.24 18.85
N PHE A 34 1.86 -9.55 18.84
CA PHE A 34 0.75 -10.44 18.51
C PHE A 34 -0.37 -10.28 19.54
N ILE A 35 -1.62 -10.30 19.03
CA ILE A 35 -2.78 -10.20 19.91
C ILE A 35 -2.85 -11.42 20.84
N PRO A 36 -3.04 -11.21 22.14
CA PRO A 36 -3.14 -12.32 23.09
C PRO A 36 -4.43 -13.10 22.89
N PHE A 37 -4.43 -14.38 23.25
CA PHE A 37 -5.58 -15.27 23.13
C PHE A 37 -6.85 -14.67 23.78
N SER A 38 -6.71 -14.08 24.98
CA SER A 38 -7.84 -13.45 25.69
C SER A 38 -8.57 -12.38 24.86
N ALA A 39 -7.84 -11.73 23.99
CA ALA A 39 -8.38 -10.72 23.10
C ALA A 39 -8.96 -11.28 21.80
N ALA A 40 -8.43 -12.40 21.31
CA ALA A 40 -8.93 -13.10 20.13
C ALA A 40 -10.12 -14.01 20.47
N GLN A 41 -10.20 -14.55 21.69
CA GLN A 41 -11.17 -15.57 22.10
C GLN A 41 -12.64 -15.21 21.79
N PRO A 42 -13.14 -13.99 22.04
CA PRO A 42 -14.52 -13.64 21.69
C PRO A 42 -14.79 -13.74 20.17
N ILE A 43 -13.78 -13.43 19.36
CA ILE A 43 -13.86 -13.50 17.90
C ILE A 43 -13.84 -14.97 17.47
N LEU A 44 -12.91 -15.77 18.00
CA LEU A 44 -12.81 -17.20 17.70
C LEU A 44 -14.12 -17.92 18.07
N ASN A 45 -14.73 -17.59 19.19
CA ASN A 45 -16.01 -18.15 19.60
C ASN A 45 -17.14 -17.82 18.61
N ALA A 46 -17.16 -16.61 18.04
CA ALA A 46 -18.14 -16.23 17.03
C ALA A 46 -18.00 -17.02 15.71
N TYR A 47 -16.80 -17.56 15.46
CA TYR A 47 -16.47 -18.35 14.28
C TYR A 47 -16.28 -19.85 14.57
N LEU A 48 -16.62 -20.35 15.77
CA LEU A 48 -16.29 -21.70 16.24
C LEU A 48 -16.60 -22.81 15.24
N GLY A 49 -17.75 -22.72 14.55
CA GLY A 49 -18.19 -23.70 13.55
C GLY A 49 -17.29 -23.78 12.31
N SER A 50 -16.67 -22.66 11.94
CA SER A 50 -15.83 -22.52 10.73
C SER A 50 -14.34 -22.43 11.03
N LEU A 51 -13.90 -22.51 12.30
CA LEU A 51 -12.49 -22.48 12.66
C LEU A 51 -11.77 -23.73 12.11
N PRO A 52 -10.50 -23.57 11.66
CA PRO A 52 -9.61 -24.68 11.36
C PRO A 52 -9.47 -25.64 12.55
N ALA A 53 -9.25 -26.92 12.28
CA ALA A 53 -9.15 -27.93 13.32
C ALA A 53 -7.98 -27.68 14.29
N GLU A 54 -6.87 -27.15 13.79
CA GLU A 54 -5.68 -26.80 14.56
C GLU A 54 -5.93 -25.68 15.58
N LEU A 55 -6.91 -24.81 15.35
CA LEU A 55 -7.29 -23.76 16.31
C LEU A 55 -8.21 -24.26 17.44
N LYS A 56 -8.88 -25.40 17.24
CA LYS A 56 -9.86 -25.95 18.18
C LYS A 56 -9.58 -27.40 18.57
N PRO A 57 -8.38 -27.74 19.06
CA PRO A 57 -8.10 -29.07 19.55
C PRO A 57 -9.07 -29.43 20.67
N GLY A 58 -9.74 -30.59 20.55
CA GLY A 58 -10.83 -30.96 21.48
C GLY A 58 -12.13 -30.16 21.32
N GLY A 59 -12.33 -29.46 20.20
CA GLY A 59 -13.56 -28.75 19.86
C GLY A 59 -13.63 -27.29 20.32
N GLN A 60 -12.64 -26.78 21.08
CA GLN A 60 -12.59 -25.41 21.58
C GLN A 60 -11.24 -24.75 21.34
N PRO A 61 -11.18 -23.43 21.07
CA PRO A 61 -9.92 -22.71 20.96
C PRO A 61 -9.17 -22.68 22.29
N THR A 62 -7.85 -22.84 22.22
CA THR A 62 -6.95 -22.76 23.37
C THR A 62 -5.83 -21.73 23.15
N ALA A 63 -5.26 -21.19 24.23
CA ALA A 63 -4.16 -20.23 24.15
C ALA A 63 -2.96 -20.81 23.39
N ALA A 64 -2.58 -22.06 23.66
CA ALA A 64 -1.44 -22.69 23.00
C ALA A 64 -1.67 -22.91 21.49
N ALA A 65 -2.89 -23.31 21.10
CA ALA A 65 -3.27 -23.45 19.69
C ALA A 65 -3.26 -22.10 18.99
N TRP A 66 -3.78 -21.03 19.65
CA TRP A 66 -3.77 -19.68 19.14
C TRP A 66 -2.36 -19.13 18.92
N ASP A 67 -1.47 -19.23 19.94
CA ASP A 67 -0.11 -18.69 19.87
C ASP A 67 0.73 -19.34 18.76
N LYS A 68 0.50 -20.62 18.48
CA LYS A 68 1.13 -21.31 17.35
C LYS A 68 0.51 -20.84 16.03
N TRP A 69 -0.80 -20.90 15.90
CA TRP A 69 -1.54 -20.63 14.67
C TRP A 69 -1.29 -19.20 14.16
N VAL A 70 -1.37 -18.20 15.05
CA VAL A 70 -1.20 -16.79 14.67
C VAL A 70 0.20 -16.51 14.08
N ARG A 71 1.24 -17.20 14.58
CA ARG A 71 2.60 -17.07 14.05
C ARG A 71 2.77 -17.76 12.70
N ASP A 72 2.13 -18.90 12.53
CA ASP A 72 2.17 -19.64 11.27
C ASP A 72 1.41 -18.87 10.18
N GLN A 73 0.22 -18.33 10.49
CA GLN A 73 -0.54 -17.48 9.57
C GLN A 73 0.20 -16.18 9.21
N ASP A 74 0.89 -15.53 10.15
CA ASP A 74 1.69 -14.34 9.84
C ASP A 74 2.79 -14.65 8.82
N LYS A 75 3.46 -15.82 8.95
CA LYS A 75 4.45 -16.26 7.96
C LYS A 75 3.82 -16.51 6.60
N ASP A 76 2.67 -17.19 6.55
CA ASP A 76 1.97 -17.49 5.30
C ASP A 76 1.53 -16.19 4.58
N ILE A 77 1.02 -15.21 5.32
CA ILE A 77 0.66 -13.91 4.76
C ILE A 77 1.90 -13.18 4.21
N ARG A 78 3.04 -13.25 4.89
CA ARG A 78 4.30 -12.65 4.39
C ARG A 78 4.80 -13.33 3.13
N VAL A 79 4.64 -14.65 2.99
CA VAL A 79 4.91 -15.36 1.73
C VAL A 79 4.01 -14.88 0.60
N ARG A 80 2.75 -14.56 0.88
CA ARG A 80 1.83 -13.99 -0.12
C ARG A 80 2.25 -12.61 -0.63
N ILE A 81 2.99 -11.82 0.15
CA ILE A 81 3.62 -10.58 -0.35
C ILE A 81 4.66 -10.90 -1.43
N GLU A 82 5.47 -11.94 -1.24
CA GLU A 82 6.46 -12.34 -2.24
C GLU A 82 5.81 -12.80 -3.56
N GLN A 83 4.65 -13.44 -3.49
CA GLN A 83 3.83 -13.76 -4.66
C GLN A 83 3.30 -12.48 -5.33
N GLY A 84 2.89 -11.49 -4.54
CA GLY A 84 2.49 -10.17 -5.05
C GLY A 84 3.62 -9.43 -5.76
N GLU A 85 4.86 -9.56 -5.29
CA GLU A 85 6.06 -9.03 -5.96
C GLU A 85 6.28 -9.69 -7.34
N GLU A 86 6.00 -10.99 -7.49
CA GLU A 86 6.03 -11.66 -8.81
C GLU A 86 5.01 -11.08 -9.79
N ASN A 87 3.81 -10.75 -9.30
CA ASN A 87 2.80 -10.09 -10.12
C ASN A 87 3.25 -8.68 -10.54
N THR A 88 3.96 -7.95 -9.69
CA THR A 88 4.56 -6.65 -10.05
C THR A 88 5.59 -6.80 -11.18
N LEU A 89 6.47 -7.81 -11.13
CA LEU A 89 7.40 -8.13 -12.22
C LEU A 89 6.67 -8.48 -13.51
N THR A 90 5.61 -9.28 -13.42
CA THR A 90 4.79 -9.66 -14.57
C THR A 90 4.05 -8.45 -15.15
N ASN A 91 3.58 -7.52 -14.31
CA ASN A 91 2.98 -6.27 -14.77
C ASN A 91 3.97 -5.38 -15.50
N LEU A 92 5.23 -5.28 -15.03
CA LEU A 92 6.26 -4.58 -15.78
C LEU A 92 6.49 -5.22 -17.14
N LEU A 93 6.62 -6.56 -17.20
CA LEU A 93 6.80 -7.26 -18.46
C LEU A 93 5.69 -6.95 -19.47
N ARG A 94 4.43 -7.01 -19.04
CA ARG A 94 3.28 -6.89 -19.96
C ARG A 94 2.87 -5.45 -20.26
N LEU A 95 3.14 -4.50 -19.35
CA LEU A 95 2.62 -3.13 -19.41
C LEU A 95 3.71 -2.06 -19.59
N GLY A 96 4.95 -2.34 -19.22
CA GLY A 96 6.04 -1.36 -19.30
C GLY A 96 6.27 -0.82 -20.70
N VAL A 97 6.64 0.45 -20.81
CA VAL A 97 6.82 1.19 -22.07
C VAL A 97 8.24 1.70 -22.25
N THR A 98 9.09 1.67 -21.19
CA THR A 98 10.43 2.27 -21.24
C THR A 98 11.49 1.39 -21.93
N TYR A 99 11.24 0.10 -22.08
CA TYR A 99 12.23 -0.87 -22.53
C TYR A 99 11.89 -1.53 -23.88
N THR A 100 10.68 -1.33 -24.41
CA THR A 100 10.19 -1.96 -25.63
C THR A 100 9.19 -1.08 -26.37
N LYS A 101 9.09 -1.27 -27.68
CA LYS A 101 8.05 -0.69 -28.54
C LYS A 101 6.93 -1.68 -28.88
N GLU A 102 7.04 -2.93 -28.41
CA GLU A 102 5.99 -3.93 -28.62
C GLU A 102 4.72 -3.53 -27.89
N PRO A 103 3.53 -3.85 -28.42
CA PRO A 103 2.26 -3.53 -27.82
C PRO A 103 2.14 -4.02 -26.37
N ARG A 104 1.44 -3.25 -25.53
CA ARG A 104 1.11 -3.66 -24.15
C ARG A 104 0.18 -4.87 -24.17
N ILE A 105 0.39 -5.80 -23.23
CA ILE A 105 -0.47 -6.96 -23.03
C ILE A 105 -1.38 -6.65 -21.83
N ASP A 106 -2.36 -5.74 -22.00
CA ASP A 106 -3.32 -5.41 -20.96
C ASP A 106 -4.41 -6.48 -20.78
N TYR A 107 -5.33 -6.26 -19.84
CA TYR A 107 -6.41 -7.22 -19.58
C TYR A 107 -7.42 -7.30 -20.74
N GLU A 108 -7.66 -6.22 -21.47
CA GLU A 108 -8.54 -6.24 -22.63
C GLU A 108 -7.92 -7.05 -23.77
N TYR A 109 -6.62 -6.88 -23.95
CA TYR A 109 -5.84 -7.64 -24.93
C TYR A 109 -5.85 -9.14 -24.59
N LEU A 110 -5.59 -9.49 -23.31
CA LEU A 110 -5.72 -10.88 -22.84
C LEU A 110 -7.16 -11.40 -22.98
N ALA A 111 -8.13 -10.53 -22.71
CA ALA A 111 -9.54 -10.87 -22.87
C ALA A 111 -9.92 -11.23 -24.29
N LYS A 112 -9.38 -10.50 -25.25
CA LYS A 112 -9.72 -10.63 -26.68
C LYS A 112 -8.97 -11.76 -27.35
N TYR A 113 -7.68 -11.92 -27.05
CA TYR A 113 -6.79 -12.83 -27.77
C TYR A 113 -6.38 -14.07 -26.99
N GLY A 114 -6.56 -14.09 -25.66
CA GLY A 114 -6.35 -15.24 -24.78
C GLY A 114 -4.97 -15.90 -24.94
N HIS A 115 -4.98 -17.22 -25.08
CA HIS A 115 -3.80 -18.08 -25.31
C HIS A 115 -3.44 -18.23 -26.81
N SER A 116 -3.51 -17.15 -27.59
CA SER A 116 -3.14 -17.20 -29.00
C SER A 116 -1.64 -17.10 -29.21
N SER A 117 -1.15 -17.71 -30.29
CA SER A 117 0.25 -17.60 -30.73
C SER A 117 0.69 -16.16 -31.00
N PHE A 118 -0.25 -15.26 -31.27
CA PHE A 118 -0.01 -13.84 -31.43
C PHE A 118 0.41 -13.16 -30.11
N VAL A 119 -0.29 -13.49 -29.01
CA VAL A 119 0.09 -12.99 -27.66
C VAL A 119 1.43 -13.58 -27.24
N ASP A 120 1.67 -14.87 -27.52
CA ASP A 120 2.93 -15.53 -27.20
C ASP A 120 4.12 -14.89 -27.92
N ASN A 121 3.96 -14.52 -29.17
CA ASN A 121 5.00 -13.82 -29.94
C ASN A 121 5.33 -12.43 -29.37
N ILE A 122 4.30 -11.64 -29.01
CA ILE A 122 4.50 -10.35 -28.36
C ILE A 122 5.16 -10.52 -26.99
N ALA A 123 4.69 -11.48 -26.18
CA ALA A 123 5.28 -11.79 -24.88
C ALA A 123 6.76 -12.17 -24.97
N ASP A 124 7.11 -12.99 -25.97
CA ASP A 124 8.51 -13.38 -26.24
C ASP A 124 9.39 -12.19 -26.57
N LYS A 125 8.95 -11.33 -27.49
CA LYS A 125 9.67 -10.12 -27.89
C LYS A 125 9.84 -9.16 -26.71
N ARG A 126 8.75 -8.86 -25.97
CA ARG A 126 8.80 -8.00 -24.78
C ARG A 126 9.76 -8.54 -23.73
N THR A 127 9.77 -9.88 -23.53
CA THR A 127 10.69 -10.52 -22.58
C THR A 127 12.14 -10.39 -23.01
N ASN A 128 12.44 -10.56 -24.31
CA ASN A 128 13.78 -10.36 -24.85
C ASN A 128 14.24 -8.92 -24.66
N ASP A 129 13.37 -7.95 -24.96
CA ASP A 129 13.67 -6.53 -24.78
C ASP A 129 13.92 -6.18 -23.31
N LEU A 130 13.09 -6.72 -22.39
CA LEU A 130 13.24 -6.51 -20.96
C LEU A 130 14.55 -7.09 -20.43
N VAL A 131 14.89 -8.33 -20.78
CA VAL A 131 16.14 -8.96 -20.36
C VAL A 131 17.35 -8.15 -20.87
N ARG A 132 17.30 -7.67 -22.13
CA ARG A 132 18.34 -6.79 -22.70
C ARG A 132 18.43 -5.47 -21.93
N ALA A 133 17.28 -4.84 -21.60
CA ALA A 133 17.27 -3.61 -20.82
C ALA A 133 17.85 -3.79 -19.42
N LEU A 134 17.55 -4.92 -18.75
CA LEU A 134 18.08 -5.23 -17.42
C LEU A 134 19.59 -5.50 -17.39
N THR A 135 20.20 -5.78 -18.54
CA THR A 135 21.66 -5.96 -18.71
C THR A 135 22.37 -4.69 -19.14
N ALA A 136 21.65 -3.61 -19.42
CA ALA A 136 22.24 -2.33 -19.82
C ALA A 136 23.10 -1.71 -18.68
N PRO A 137 24.15 -0.94 -19.01
CA PRO A 137 25.04 -0.35 -18.01
C PRO A 137 24.36 0.72 -17.15
N HIS A 138 23.29 1.35 -17.64
CA HIS A 138 22.54 2.39 -16.95
C HIS A 138 21.07 1.98 -16.87
N LEU A 139 20.63 1.68 -15.66
CA LEU A 139 19.26 1.29 -15.35
C LEU A 139 18.53 2.47 -14.71
N ASN A 140 17.27 2.69 -15.09
CA ASN A 140 16.37 3.56 -14.32
C ASN A 140 15.99 2.89 -12.98
N GLU A 141 15.40 3.65 -12.05
CA GLU A 141 15.08 3.12 -10.72
C GLU A 141 14.10 1.94 -10.79
N GLY A 142 13.14 1.93 -11.71
CA GLY A 142 12.22 0.82 -11.92
C GLY A 142 12.93 -0.46 -12.35
N MET A 143 13.90 -0.35 -13.29
CA MET A 143 14.71 -1.49 -13.71
C MET A 143 15.64 -1.99 -12.61
N LEU A 144 16.18 -1.08 -11.77
CA LEU A 144 16.98 -1.45 -10.60
C LEU A 144 16.14 -2.26 -9.59
N GLU A 145 14.91 -1.82 -9.31
CA GLU A 145 13.97 -2.55 -8.44
C GLU A 145 13.64 -3.94 -9.01
N MET A 146 13.35 -4.03 -10.31
CA MET A 146 13.11 -5.32 -10.95
C MET A 146 14.29 -6.26 -10.82
N LYS A 147 15.49 -5.76 -11.10
CA LYS A 147 16.72 -6.54 -10.96
C LYS A 147 16.91 -7.04 -9.53
N ALA A 148 16.69 -6.17 -8.53
CA ALA A 148 16.77 -6.56 -7.13
C ALA A 148 15.73 -7.63 -6.73
N LEU A 149 14.51 -7.55 -7.28
CA LEU A 149 13.49 -8.59 -7.07
C LEU A 149 13.87 -9.93 -7.70
N LEU A 150 14.45 -9.93 -8.91
CA LEU A 150 14.96 -11.14 -9.55
C LEU A 150 16.12 -11.76 -8.75
N GLU A 151 17.07 -10.93 -8.31
CA GLU A 151 18.22 -11.37 -7.48
C GLU A 151 17.75 -11.96 -6.14
N LYS A 152 16.77 -11.35 -5.47
CA LYS A 152 16.13 -11.87 -4.25
C LYS A 152 15.55 -13.28 -4.46
N LYS A 153 15.05 -13.56 -5.67
CA LYS A 153 14.53 -14.87 -6.06
C LYS A 153 15.58 -15.84 -6.58
N GLY A 154 16.85 -15.48 -6.49
CA GLY A 154 17.97 -16.32 -6.90
C GLY A 154 18.30 -16.30 -8.39
N TYR A 155 17.71 -15.38 -9.15
CA TYR A 155 18.02 -15.21 -10.58
C TYR A 155 19.20 -14.26 -10.78
N SER A 156 20.04 -14.58 -11.75
CA SER A 156 21.18 -13.78 -12.21
C SER A 156 20.94 -13.36 -13.66
N LEU A 157 21.66 -12.33 -14.13
CA LEU A 157 21.66 -11.85 -15.52
C LEU A 157 23.08 -11.80 -16.11
N LYS A 158 24.06 -12.41 -15.41
CA LYS A 158 25.49 -12.28 -15.73
C LYS A 158 25.90 -13.05 -16.96
N THR A 159 25.31 -14.20 -17.20
CA THR A 159 25.65 -15.08 -18.33
C THR A 159 24.45 -15.23 -19.28
N PRO A 160 24.69 -15.66 -20.56
CA PRO A 160 23.60 -15.97 -21.49
C PRO A 160 22.61 -17.03 -20.94
N ASP A 161 23.11 -18.02 -20.21
CA ASP A 161 22.28 -19.06 -19.60
C ASP A 161 21.41 -18.48 -18.46
N ASP A 162 21.98 -17.58 -17.63
CA ASP A 162 21.23 -16.85 -16.61
C ASP A 162 20.08 -16.06 -17.25
N GLN A 163 20.36 -15.34 -18.33
CA GLN A 163 19.38 -14.53 -19.07
C GLN A 163 18.26 -15.41 -19.65
N LYS A 164 18.61 -16.59 -20.17
CA LYS A 164 17.64 -17.58 -20.62
C LYS A 164 16.74 -18.08 -19.50
N ASN A 165 17.31 -18.31 -18.32
CA ASN A 165 16.54 -18.72 -17.13
C ASN A 165 15.58 -17.61 -16.65
N VAL A 166 16.04 -16.35 -16.63
CA VAL A 166 15.17 -15.20 -16.33
C VAL A 166 14.04 -15.09 -17.34
N LYS A 167 14.33 -15.23 -18.64
CA LYS A 167 13.31 -15.23 -19.70
C LYS A 167 12.27 -16.30 -19.45
N ALA A 168 12.68 -17.54 -19.21
CA ALA A 168 11.77 -18.65 -18.94
C ALA A 168 10.90 -18.40 -17.71
N TYR A 169 11.47 -17.88 -16.62
CA TYR A 169 10.76 -17.51 -15.41
C TYR A 169 9.68 -16.44 -15.66
N LEU A 170 10.01 -15.37 -16.37
CA LEU A 170 9.08 -14.28 -16.67
C LEU A 170 7.92 -14.74 -17.55
N LEU A 171 8.20 -15.57 -18.58
CA LEU A 171 7.17 -16.14 -19.43
C LEU A 171 6.25 -17.12 -18.67
N ALA A 172 6.80 -17.94 -17.75
CA ALA A 172 6.03 -18.83 -16.92
C ALA A 172 5.08 -18.04 -15.97
N ASN A 173 5.55 -16.93 -15.40
CA ASN A 173 4.72 -16.06 -14.58
C ASN A 173 3.59 -15.38 -15.38
N LEU A 174 3.88 -14.97 -16.61
CA LEU A 174 2.85 -14.42 -17.49
C LEU A 174 1.80 -15.47 -17.87
N ALA A 175 2.22 -16.70 -18.16
CA ALA A 175 1.30 -17.81 -18.44
C ALA A 175 0.38 -18.08 -17.23
N ARG A 176 0.96 -18.18 -16.02
CA ARG A 176 0.18 -18.31 -14.78
C ARG A 176 -0.83 -17.17 -14.58
N LEU A 177 -0.45 -15.93 -14.83
CA LEU A 177 -1.37 -14.79 -14.74
C LEU A 177 -2.54 -14.91 -15.74
N ARG A 178 -2.29 -15.42 -16.94
CA ARG A 178 -3.33 -15.67 -17.96
C ARG A 178 -4.32 -16.70 -17.46
N ASP A 179 -3.82 -17.82 -16.93
CA ASP A 179 -4.66 -18.89 -16.35
C ASP A 179 -5.49 -18.37 -15.17
N ASP A 180 -4.92 -17.50 -14.34
CA ASP A 180 -5.62 -16.86 -13.23
C ASP A 180 -6.73 -15.92 -13.74
N VAL A 181 -6.50 -15.15 -14.78
CA VAL A 181 -7.51 -14.28 -15.41
C VAL A 181 -8.68 -15.10 -15.96
N ASP A 182 -8.40 -16.22 -16.62
CA ASP A 182 -9.44 -17.09 -17.18
C ASP A 182 -10.24 -17.80 -16.07
N ARG A 183 -9.56 -18.25 -15.01
CA ARG A 183 -10.21 -18.83 -13.82
C ARG A 183 -11.13 -17.83 -13.13
N ASP A 184 -10.68 -16.61 -12.96
CA ASP A 184 -11.47 -15.56 -12.32
C ASP A 184 -12.72 -15.20 -13.11
N ARG A 185 -12.66 -15.19 -14.44
CA ARG A 185 -13.82 -14.97 -15.29
C ARG A 185 -14.87 -16.07 -15.12
N GLN A 186 -14.42 -17.30 -14.90
CA GLN A 186 -15.29 -18.45 -14.65
C GLN A 186 -15.86 -18.46 -13.23
N GLN A 187 -15.06 -18.01 -12.23
CA GLN A 187 -15.39 -18.08 -10.81
C GLN A 187 -15.94 -16.76 -10.23
N ALA A 188 -15.84 -15.63 -10.93
CA ALA A 188 -16.17 -14.28 -10.43
C ALA A 188 -17.60 -14.16 -9.86
N LYS A 189 -18.48 -15.11 -10.14
CA LYS A 189 -19.83 -15.17 -9.57
C LYS A 189 -19.90 -15.77 -8.15
N ASN A 190 -18.90 -16.54 -7.70
CA ASN A 190 -19.07 -17.41 -6.52
C ASN A 190 -18.10 -17.18 -5.34
N ASN A 191 -16.88 -16.66 -5.53
CA ASN A 191 -15.96 -16.43 -4.40
C ASN A 191 -14.82 -15.46 -4.73
N LYS A 192 -15.07 -14.15 -4.61
CA LYS A 192 -14.11 -13.07 -4.86
C LYS A 192 -12.84 -13.21 -4.00
N TYR A 193 -12.98 -13.65 -2.74
CA TYR A 193 -11.86 -13.82 -1.81
C TYR A 193 -10.84 -14.86 -2.28
N GLN A 194 -11.29 -16.02 -2.78
CA GLN A 194 -10.37 -17.08 -3.21
C GLN A 194 -9.44 -16.62 -4.34
N ALA A 195 -9.98 -15.87 -5.30
CA ALA A 195 -9.19 -15.30 -6.39
C ALA A 195 -8.04 -14.40 -5.89
N PHE A 196 -8.31 -13.57 -4.87
CA PHE A 196 -7.28 -12.71 -4.27
C PHE A 196 -6.30 -13.49 -3.38
N LYS A 197 -6.76 -14.54 -2.71
CA LYS A 197 -5.90 -15.40 -1.88
C LYS A 197 -4.80 -16.05 -2.72
N ASP A 198 -5.15 -16.60 -3.87
CA ASP A 198 -4.24 -17.37 -4.73
C ASP A 198 -3.22 -16.48 -5.46
N ARG A 199 -3.56 -15.20 -5.71
CA ARG A 199 -2.70 -14.25 -6.43
C ARG A 199 -1.59 -13.62 -5.59
N GLY A 200 -1.61 -13.79 -4.28
CA GLY A 200 -0.76 -13.03 -3.38
C GLY A 200 -1.27 -11.60 -3.11
N ILE A 201 -0.55 -10.87 -2.27
CA ILE A 201 -0.92 -9.52 -1.84
C ILE A 201 -0.12 -8.51 -2.66
N SER A 202 -0.82 -7.71 -3.46
CA SER A 202 -0.20 -6.65 -4.26
C SER A 202 0.20 -5.46 -3.38
N THR A 203 1.37 -4.91 -3.65
CA THR A 203 1.82 -3.63 -3.05
C THR A 203 1.50 -2.42 -3.93
N ASP A 204 0.98 -2.63 -5.14
CA ASP A 204 0.71 -1.52 -6.08
C ASP A 204 -0.47 -0.68 -5.59
N SER A 205 -0.39 0.63 -5.79
CA SER A 205 -1.41 1.61 -5.42
C SER A 205 -1.90 2.42 -6.64
N ASN A 206 -2.97 3.21 -6.45
CA ASN A 206 -3.48 4.15 -7.44
C ASN A 206 -4.28 5.27 -6.74
N LEU A 207 -4.63 6.33 -7.46
CA LEU A 207 -5.28 7.52 -6.90
C LEU A 207 -6.79 7.39 -6.63
N TYR A 208 -7.45 6.30 -7.05
CA TYR A 208 -8.91 6.19 -6.87
C TYR A 208 -9.32 6.09 -5.40
N PRO A 209 -8.66 5.25 -4.57
CA PRO A 209 -8.92 5.25 -3.14
C PRO A 209 -8.67 6.61 -2.48
N ASP A 210 -7.65 7.35 -2.92
CA ASP A 210 -7.34 8.67 -2.34
C ASP A 210 -8.46 9.69 -2.63
N TYR A 211 -9.02 9.64 -3.85
CA TYR A 211 -10.22 10.43 -4.18
C TYR A 211 -11.44 10.01 -3.38
N THR A 212 -11.63 8.70 -3.22
CA THR A 212 -12.74 8.15 -2.42
C THR A 212 -12.64 8.57 -0.97
N ILE A 213 -11.43 8.59 -0.38
CA ILE A 213 -11.15 9.13 0.96
C ILE A 213 -11.53 10.62 1.03
N ASP A 214 -11.13 11.42 0.04
CA ASP A 214 -11.44 12.86 0.01
C ASP A 214 -12.95 13.13 0.08
N LEU A 215 -13.73 12.47 -0.76
CA LEU A 215 -15.17 12.66 -0.78
C LEU A 215 -15.84 12.12 0.50
N HIS A 216 -15.37 11.00 1.03
CA HIS A 216 -15.92 10.45 2.26
C HIS A 216 -15.67 11.35 3.48
N LEU A 217 -14.46 11.90 3.60
CA LEU A 217 -14.14 12.85 4.67
C LEU A 217 -14.99 14.13 4.57
N ARG A 218 -15.26 14.64 3.36
CA ARG A 218 -16.22 15.75 3.14
C ARG A 218 -17.61 15.38 3.63
N HIS A 219 -18.09 14.19 3.30
CA HIS A 219 -19.39 13.71 3.73
C HIS A 219 -19.44 13.57 5.26
N MET A 220 -18.40 13.02 5.89
CA MET A 220 -18.31 12.94 7.36
C MET A 220 -18.34 14.32 8.02
N MET A 221 -17.75 15.35 7.42
CA MET A 221 -17.83 16.73 7.90
C MET A 221 -19.26 17.29 7.77
N GLN A 222 -19.94 17.05 6.64
CA GLN A 222 -21.31 17.48 6.40
C GLN A 222 -22.29 16.86 7.40
N GLU A 223 -22.05 15.59 7.77
CA GLU A 223 -22.81 14.87 8.80
C GLU A 223 -22.39 15.23 10.24
N GLY A 224 -21.46 16.17 10.42
CA GLY A 224 -20.98 16.61 11.74
C GLY A 224 -20.13 15.59 12.50
N LEU A 225 -19.69 14.50 11.84
CA LEU A 225 -18.88 13.43 12.45
C LEU A 225 -17.42 13.87 12.65
N LEU A 226 -16.91 14.76 11.81
CA LEU A 226 -15.57 15.33 11.90
C LEU A 226 -15.65 16.86 12.03
N LYS A 227 -14.78 17.43 12.86
CA LYS A 227 -14.70 18.87 13.10
C LYS A 227 -13.36 19.42 12.60
N PRO A 228 -13.29 20.67 12.16
CA PRO A 228 -12.02 21.32 11.83
C PRO A 228 -10.99 21.15 12.96
N GLY A 229 -9.75 20.84 12.58
CA GLY A 229 -8.63 20.66 13.50
C GLY A 229 -8.71 19.44 14.43
N SER A 230 -9.62 18.50 14.19
CA SER A 230 -9.84 17.35 15.09
C SER A 230 -8.93 16.15 14.85
N ILE A 231 -8.13 16.15 13.78
CA ILE A 231 -7.27 15.03 13.38
C ILE A 231 -5.80 15.39 13.65
N HIS A 232 -5.16 14.62 14.53
CA HIS A 232 -3.76 14.81 14.91
C HIS A 232 -2.89 13.59 14.62
N ARG A 233 -3.47 12.39 14.72
CA ARG A 233 -2.77 11.12 14.55
C ARG A 233 -3.54 10.22 13.61
N VAL A 234 -2.87 9.81 12.53
CA VAL A 234 -3.47 8.97 11.49
C VAL A 234 -2.60 7.74 11.28
N ALA A 235 -3.23 6.60 11.02
CA ALA A 235 -2.52 5.43 10.50
C ALA A 235 -3.09 5.01 9.15
N ILE A 236 -2.22 4.55 8.26
CA ILE A 236 -2.59 3.97 6.96
C ILE A 236 -2.10 2.52 6.92
N VAL A 237 -2.99 1.61 6.62
CA VAL A 237 -2.69 0.18 6.46
C VAL A 237 -2.44 -0.09 4.99
N GLY A 238 -1.25 -0.59 4.67
CA GLY A 238 -0.85 -0.91 3.30
C GLY A 238 -0.79 0.31 2.38
N PRO A 239 0.10 1.30 2.64
CA PRO A 239 0.20 2.52 1.83
C PRO A 239 0.59 2.26 0.38
N GLY A 240 1.10 1.07 0.08
CA GLY A 240 1.52 0.66 -1.24
C GLY A 240 2.85 1.28 -1.70
N LEU A 241 3.33 0.76 -2.83
CA LEU A 241 4.50 1.26 -3.53
C LEU A 241 4.25 1.10 -5.04
N ASP A 242 4.02 2.20 -5.73
CA ASP A 242 3.87 2.20 -7.17
C ASP A 242 5.20 1.90 -7.84
N PHE A 243 5.18 0.92 -8.72
CA PHE A 243 6.31 0.50 -9.50
C PHE A 243 5.98 0.49 -10.99
N VAL A 244 4.80 0.00 -11.33
CA VAL A 244 4.17 0.08 -12.65
C VAL A 244 2.71 0.38 -12.43
N ASN A 245 2.21 1.43 -13.06
CA ASN A 245 0.79 1.70 -13.02
C ASN A 245 0.04 0.64 -13.83
N LYS A 246 -0.72 -0.21 -13.16
CA LYS A 246 -1.46 -1.33 -13.75
C LYS A 246 -2.51 -0.91 -14.76
N LYS A 247 -3.01 0.31 -14.67
CA LYS A 247 -4.09 0.82 -15.52
C LYS A 247 -3.54 1.53 -16.74
N SER A 248 -2.55 2.39 -16.57
CA SER A 248 -1.95 3.17 -17.66
C SER A 248 -0.71 2.53 -18.27
N GLY A 249 -0.15 1.46 -17.65
CA GLY A 249 1.06 0.79 -18.13
C GLY A 249 2.32 1.63 -18.02
N SER A 250 2.38 2.56 -17.06
CA SER A 250 3.48 3.51 -16.93
C SER A 250 4.56 2.96 -16.01
N ASP A 251 5.80 2.94 -16.47
CA ASP A 251 6.99 2.51 -15.74
C ASP A 251 8.15 3.52 -15.90
N PHE A 252 7.86 4.73 -16.39
CA PHE A 252 8.87 5.75 -16.68
C PHE A 252 9.22 6.63 -15.49
N TYR A 253 8.57 6.43 -14.35
CA TYR A 253 8.83 7.15 -13.10
C TYR A 253 9.43 6.21 -12.05
N PRO A 254 10.17 6.74 -11.06
CA PRO A 254 10.74 5.92 -10.00
C PRO A 254 9.65 5.35 -9.10
N PRO A 255 9.91 4.21 -8.41
CA PRO A 255 9.01 3.68 -7.39
C PRO A 255 8.63 4.74 -6.36
N GLN A 256 7.36 4.86 -6.05
CA GLN A 256 6.84 5.91 -5.17
C GLN A 256 5.69 5.42 -4.29
N THR A 257 5.53 6.05 -3.14
CA THR A 257 4.37 5.87 -2.26
C THR A 257 3.59 7.18 -2.24
N THR A 258 2.35 7.18 -2.73
CA THR A 258 1.54 8.40 -2.90
C THR A 258 0.54 8.59 -1.76
N GLN A 259 -0.14 7.54 -1.33
CA GLN A 259 -1.28 7.60 -0.41
C GLN A 259 -1.02 8.35 0.90
N PRO A 260 0.10 8.20 1.63
CA PRO A 260 0.34 8.95 2.85
C PRO A 260 0.29 10.47 2.64
N PHE A 261 0.85 10.93 1.54
CA PHE A 261 0.91 12.35 1.21
C PHE A 261 -0.42 12.87 0.65
N ALA A 262 -1.16 12.04 -0.08
CA ALA A 262 -2.51 12.34 -0.53
C ALA A 262 -3.48 12.50 0.66
N VAL A 263 -3.37 11.64 1.67
CA VAL A 263 -4.17 11.74 2.90
C VAL A 263 -3.82 13.01 3.69
N ILE A 264 -2.52 13.32 3.87
CA ILE A 264 -2.10 14.56 4.55
C ILE A 264 -2.63 15.78 3.80
N ASP A 265 -2.48 15.82 2.47
CA ASP A 265 -2.98 16.92 1.62
C ASP A 265 -4.49 17.10 1.76
N THR A 266 -5.24 16.01 1.70
CA THR A 266 -6.70 16.03 1.84
C THR A 266 -7.12 16.54 3.22
N LEU A 267 -6.53 16.03 4.29
CA LEU A 267 -6.84 16.47 5.66
C LEU A 267 -6.53 17.95 5.88
N ALA A 268 -5.40 18.42 5.33
CA ALA A 268 -5.02 19.84 5.40
C ALA A 268 -5.99 20.72 4.59
N ARG A 269 -6.30 20.34 3.37
CA ARG A 269 -7.21 21.08 2.48
C ARG A 269 -8.64 21.15 3.03
N LEU A 270 -9.08 20.15 3.76
CA LEU A 270 -10.37 20.14 4.46
C LEU A 270 -10.33 20.88 5.80
N GLY A 271 -9.17 21.37 6.23
CA GLY A 271 -9.00 22.01 7.54
C GLY A 271 -9.13 21.05 8.73
N LEU A 272 -9.03 19.73 8.50
CA LEU A 272 -9.14 18.70 9.53
C LEU A 272 -7.85 18.50 10.31
N ALA A 273 -6.68 18.78 9.69
CA ALA A 273 -5.36 18.64 10.30
C ALA A 273 -4.39 19.74 9.85
N ASP A 274 -3.38 20.01 10.68
CA ASP A 274 -2.21 20.82 10.31
C ASP A 274 -1.11 19.87 9.78
N PRO A 275 -0.71 19.97 8.51
CA PRO A 275 0.26 19.06 7.90
C PRO A 275 1.66 19.13 8.54
N GLU A 276 1.97 20.22 9.25
CA GLU A 276 3.26 20.41 9.95
C GLU A 276 3.26 19.88 11.39
N LYS A 277 2.07 19.52 11.94
CA LYS A 277 1.94 19.08 13.34
C LYS A 277 1.41 17.67 13.47
N MET A 278 0.58 17.20 12.52
CA MET A 278 0.03 15.86 12.57
C MET A 278 1.11 14.79 12.50
N GLU A 279 0.82 13.61 13.06
CA GLU A 279 1.63 12.41 12.93
C GLU A 279 0.91 11.39 12.04
N LEU A 280 1.61 10.83 11.08
CA LEU A 280 1.08 9.76 10.23
C LEU A 280 1.97 8.53 10.35
N TYR A 281 1.34 7.41 10.62
CA TYR A 281 1.97 6.09 10.67
C TYR A 281 1.52 5.25 9.48
N THR A 282 2.42 4.43 8.94
CA THR A 282 2.05 3.43 7.94
C THR A 282 2.34 2.05 8.48
N PHE A 283 1.36 1.15 8.37
CA PHE A 283 1.47 -0.25 8.75
C PHE A 283 1.54 -1.10 7.49
N ASP A 284 2.69 -1.69 7.25
CA ASP A 284 2.88 -2.55 6.09
C ASP A 284 3.71 -3.78 6.45
N ILE A 285 3.39 -4.92 5.87
CA ILE A 285 4.15 -6.16 6.03
C ILE A 285 5.21 -6.34 4.94
N SER A 286 5.19 -5.50 3.90
CA SER A 286 6.22 -5.46 2.86
C SER A 286 7.45 -4.71 3.34
N SER A 287 8.56 -5.43 3.48
CA SER A 287 9.85 -4.80 3.82
C SER A 287 10.32 -3.80 2.76
N ARG A 288 9.89 -3.96 1.50
CA ARG A 288 10.20 -3.06 0.39
C ARG A 288 9.52 -1.70 0.58
N VAL A 289 8.23 -1.70 0.89
CA VAL A 289 7.45 -0.49 1.17
C VAL A 289 8.04 0.27 2.37
N ASN A 290 8.28 -0.45 3.47
CA ASN A 290 8.83 0.16 4.69
C ASN A 290 10.22 0.76 4.44
N LYS A 291 11.14 0.04 3.79
CA LYS A 291 12.48 0.53 3.45
C LYS A 291 12.44 1.76 2.52
N HIS A 292 11.50 1.79 1.59
CA HIS A 292 11.31 2.95 0.70
C HIS A 292 10.92 4.20 1.49
N LEU A 293 9.92 4.10 2.37
CA LEU A 293 9.49 5.22 3.22
C LEU A 293 10.56 5.64 4.22
N GLU A 294 11.30 4.70 4.82
CA GLU A 294 12.44 5.01 5.67
C GLU A 294 13.54 5.77 4.92
N ARG A 295 13.83 5.39 3.66
CA ARG A 295 14.77 6.10 2.79
C ARG A 295 14.29 7.53 2.55
N ALA A 296 13.03 7.69 2.11
CA ALA A 296 12.43 9.01 1.88
C ALA A 296 12.52 9.90 3.14
N ARG A 297 12.24 9.32 4.31
CA ARG A 297 12.36 10.05 5.59
C ARG A 297 13.79 10.46 5.93
N ARG A 298 14.78 9.58 5.72
CA ARG A 298 16.20 9.91 5.92
C ARG A 298 16.65 11.04 4.99
N GLU A 299 16.25 11.00 3.73
CA GLU A 299 16.55 12.04 2.75
C GLU A 299 15.88 13.38 3.13
N ALA A 300 14.66 13.34 3.65
CA ALA A 300 13.98 14.52 4.16
C ALA A 300 14.66 15.14 5.41
N VAL A 301 15.32 14.33 6.26
CA VAL A 301 16.16 14.85 7.35
C VAL A 301 17.36 15.61 6.78
N ALA A 302 17.89 15.20 5.63
CA ALA A 302 18.95 15.91 4.90
C ALA A 302 18.41 17.09 4.05
N GLY A 303 17.13 17.45 4.19
CA GLY A 303 16.51 18.58 3.50
C GLY A 303 16.05 18.30 2.07
N LYS A 304 16.10 17.04 1.59
CA LYS A 304 15.65 16.70 0.25
C LYS A 304 14.12 16.54 0.22
N PRO A 305 13.43 17.10 -0.78
CA PRO A 305 12.01 16.84 -0.97
C PRO A 305 11.79 15.42 -1.48
N TYR A 306 10.56 14.92 -1.30
CA TYR A 306 10.11 13.67 -1.90
C TYR A 306 9.25 13.99 -3.12
N THR A 307 9.69 13.58 -4.31
CA THR A 307 8.98 13.87 -5.55
C THR A 307 7.98 12.76 -5.86
N ILE A 308 6.74 13.13 -6.18
CA ILE A 308 5.67 12.23 -6.59
C ILE A 308 5.21 12.62 -7.99
N GLN A 309 5.10 11.62 -8.87
CA GLN A 309 4.46 11.75 -10.18
C GLN A 309 2.98 11.39 -10.03
N LEU A 310 2.11 12.29 -10.47
CA LEU A 310 0.67 12.12 -10.41
C LEU A 310 0.13 11.89 -11.81
N LEU A 311 -0.19 10.64 -12.10
CA LEU A 311 -0.62 10.21 -13.42
C LEU A 311 -2.15 10.13 -13.49
N ALA A 312 -2.69 10.49 -14.65
CA ALA A 312 -4.06 10.23 -15.04
C ALA A 312 -4.08 9.92 -16.53
N SER A 313 -4.93 9.01 -16.95
CA SER A 313 -5.10 8.68 -18.36
C SER A 313 -6.59 8.69 -18.72
N PRO A 314 -7.03 9.46 -19.71
CA PRO A 314 -8.40 9.41 -20.19
C PRO A 314 -8.74 8.07 -20.88
N SER A 315 -7.73 7.26 -21.20
CA SER A 315 -7.85 5.98 -21.89
C SER A 315 -7.22 4.84 -21.11
N ASP A 316 -7.50 4.73 -19.80
CA ASP A 316 -6.88 3.73 -18.92
C ASP A 316 -7.31 2.27 -19.20
N GLY A 317 -7.82 1.98 -20.41
CA GLY A 317 -8.26 0.67 -20.86
C GLY A 317 -9.62 0.23 -20.28
N TRP A 318 -10.10 0.90 -19.23
CA TRP A 318 -11.36 0.58 -18.54
C TRP A 318 -12.38 1.72 -18.63
N SER A 319 -11.91 2.94 -18.90
CA SER A 319 -12.74 4.13 -18.84
C SER A 319 -12.30 5.17 -19.86
N LYS A 320 -13.23 5.61 -20.68
CA LYS A 320 -12.99 6.66 -21.66
C LYS A 320 -13.13 8.06 -21.08
N SER A 321 -13.68 8.21 -19.88
CA SER A 321 -13.90 9.53 -19.28
C SER A 321 -13.94 9.50 -17.76
N TYR A 322 -13.04 10.25 -17.14
CA TYR A 322 -13.15 10.61 -15.72
C TYR A 322 -14.26 11.63 -15.50
N LEU A 323 -14.96 11.51 -14.40
CA LEU A 323 -15.86 12.56 -13.95
C LEU A 323 -15.08 13.80 -13.49
N SER A 324 -15.67 14.96 -13.65
CA SER A 324 -15.04 16.25 -13.31
C SER A 324 -14.50 16.32 -11.88
N GLY A 325 -15.20 15.69 -10.92
CA GLY A 325 -14.78 15.65 -9.53
C GLY A 325 -13.44 14.93 -9.31
N PHE A 326 -13.20 13.81 -10.02
CA PHE A 326 -11.89 13.15 -9.98
C PHE A 326 -10.77 14.01 -10.57
N LEU A 327 -11.05 14.65 -11.73
CA LEU A 327 -10.07 15.52 -12.37
C LEU A 327 -9.75 16.75 -11.52
N GLU A 328 -10.74 17.34 -10.85
CA GLU A 328 -10.51 18.43 -9.91
C GLU A 328 -9.67 17.98 -8.71
N PHE A 329 -9.94 16.80 -8.16
CA PHE A 329 -9.12 16.21 -7.11
C PHE A 329 -7.68 16.05 -7.59
N TRP A 330 -7.48 15.40 -8.75
CA TRP A 330 -6.16 15.21 -9.34
C TRP A 330 -5.40 16.53 -9.53
N GLN A 331 -6.06 17.59 -10.02
CA GLN A 331 -5.45 18.92 -10.20
C GLN A 331 -5.07 19.62 -8.89
N LYS A 332 -5.82 19.37 -7.80
CA LYS A 332 -5.63 20.01 -6.50
C LYS A 332 -4.66 19.25 -5.60
N LEU A 333 -4.53 17.93 -5.78
CA LEU A 333 -3.71 17.07 -4.93
C LEU A 333 -2.26 17.57 -4.84
N GLY A 334 -1.75 17.66 -3.62
CA GLY A 334 -0.37 18.02 -3.31
C GLY A 334 -0.13 19.50 -3.01
N LYS A 335 -1.15 20.37 -3.13
CA LYS A 335 -1.00 21.82 -2.89
C LYS A 335 -0.71 22.14 -1.43
N GLU A 336 -1.26 21.35 -0.50
CA GLU A 336 -1.06 21.58 0.95
C GLU A 336 0.23 20.94 1.49
N VAL A 337 0.80 19.96 0.80
CA VAL A 337 1.97 19.20 1.25
C VAL A 337 3.26 19.57 0.52
N GLY A 338 3.16 20.24 -0.62
CA GLY A 338 4.32 20.48 -1.47
C GLY A 338 4.16 21.62 -2.47
N LYS A 339 5.01 21.58 -3.49
CA LYS A 339 5.00 22.52 -4.62
C LYS A 339 5.06 21.75 -5.92
N SER A 340 4.39 22.25 -6.95
CA SER A 340 4.54 21.72 -8.31
C SER A 340 5.99 21.77 -8.75
N THR A 341 6.43 20.76 -9.46
CA THR A 341 7.76 20.66 -10.07
C THR A 341 7.63 20.12 -11.49
N THR A 342 8.70 20.15 -12.26
CA THR A 342 8.73 19.57 -13.60
C THR A 342 8.50 18.06 -13.52
N PRO A 343 7.46 17.53 -14.19
CA PRO A 343 7.23 16.11 -14.22
C PRO A 343 8.29 15.40 -15.09
N ILE A 344 8.45 14.11 -14.87
CA ILE A 344 9.22 13.26 -15.77
C ILE A 344 8.51 13.26 -17.13
N PRO A 345 9.25 13.42 -18.25
CA PRO A 345 8.65 13.36 -19.58
C PRO A 345 7.94 12.03 -19.82
N VAL A 346 6.74 12.12 -20.38
CA VAL A 346 5.98 10.93 -20.76
C VAL A 346 6.54 10.40 -22.07
N PRO A 347 6.89 9.10 -22.16
CA PRO A 347 7.35 8.48 -23.41
C PRO A 347 6.28 8.53 -24.51
N ASP A 348 6.68 8.55 -25.77
CA ASP A 348 5.75 8.58 -26.92
C ASP A 348 4.80 7.37 -26.89
N GLU A 349 5.26 6.22 -26.43
CA GLU A 349 4.48 4.99 -26.28
C GLU A 349 3.38 5.08 -25.22
N ALA A 350 3.38 6.17 -24.43
CA ALA A 350 2.40 6.45 -23.37
C ALA A 350 1.84 7.87 -23.48
N SER A 351 1.82 8.46 -24.68
CA SER A 351 1.45 9.87 -24.96
C SER A 351 0.03 10.26 -24.55
N ASP A 352 -0.85 9.28 -24.28
CA ASP A 352 -2.20 9.47 -23.76
C ASP A 352 -2.23 9.73 -22.23
N ILE A 353 -1.08 9.61 -21.54
CA ILE A 353 -0.99 9.80 -20.09
C ILE A 353 -0.70 11.26 -19.76
N TRP A 354 -1.52 11.80 -18.87
CA TRP A 354 -1.26 13.10 -18.25
C TRP A 354 -0.37 12.89 -17.03
N ASN A 355 0.72 13.61 -16.98
CA ASN A 355 1.64 13.57 -15.84
C ASN A 355 1.86 14.99 -15.30
N ARG A 356 1.80 15.11 -13.98
CA ARG A 356 2.27 16.27 -13.23
C ARG A 356 3.03 15.81 -11.99
N ALA A 357 3.93 16.62 -11.49
CA ALA A 357 4.74 16.25 -10.34
C ALA A 357 4.65 17.29 -9.22
N ILE A 358 4.81 16.80 -8.00
CA ILE A 358 4.93 17.61 -6.80
C ILE A 358 6.19 17.23 -6.02
N ASN A 359 6.84 18.22 -5.46
CA ASN A 359 7.88 18.06 -4.44
C ASN A 359 7.23 18.22 -3.07
N VAL A 360 7.01 17.11 -2.38
CA VAL A 360 6.52 17.11 -0.99
C VAL A 360 7.61 17.69 -0.09
N ARG A 361 7.22 18.64 0.79
CA ARG A 361 8.17 19.31 1.70
C ARG A 361 8.84 18.30 2.64
N PRO A 362 10.15 18.46 2.91
CA PRO A 362 10.86 17.59 3.85
C PRO A 362 10.22 17.56 5.26
N SER A 363 9.64 18.67 5.71
CA SER A 363 8.91 18.74 6.99
C SER A 363 7.71 17.79 7.04
N VAL A 364 6.96 17.67 5.94
CA VAL A 364 5.81 16.76 5.81
C VAL A 364 6.27 15.30 5.67
N VAL A 365 7.31 15.06 4.86
CA VAL A 365 7.85 13.68 4.69
C VAL A 365 8.29 13.09 6.04
N ARG A 366 8.89 13.90 6.90
CA ARG A 366 9.30 13.48 8.25
C ARG A 366 8.14 13.10 9.18
N ARG A 367 6.91 13.52 8.86
CA ARG A 367 5.70 13.14 9.63
C ARG A 367 5.25 11.71 9.40
N VAL A 368 5.70 11.08 8.31
CA VAL A 368 5.37 9.70 7.97
C VAL A 368 6.33 8.74 8.68
N THR A 369 5.80 7.84 9.51
CA THR A 369 6.57 6.84 10.25
C THR A 369 6.16 5.43 9.82
N PRO A 370 7.00 4.71 9.05
CA PRO A 370 6.71 3.33 8.66
C PRO A 370 6.94 2.37 9.82
N ILE A 371 6.05 1.37 9.92
CA ILE A 371 6.10 0.29 10.92
C ILE A 371 5.79 -1.04 10.20
N ASP A 372 6.66 -2.03 10.34
CA ASP A 372 6.40 -3.40 9.91
C ASP A 372 5.37 -4.02 10.86
N MET A 373 4.13 -4.15 10.41
CA MET A 373 3.04 -4.68 11.23
C MET A 373 1.96 -5.36 10.37
N ASN A 374 1.60 -6.57 10.77
CA ASN A 374 0.43 -7.27 10.25
C ASN A 374 -0.79 -6.94 11.11
N VAL A 375 -1.64 -6.03 10.64
CA VAL A 375 -2.82 -5.55 11.38
C VAL A 375 -3.85 -6.65 11.67
N VAL A 376 -3.80 -7.78 10.95
CA VAL A 376 -4.68 -8.92 11.22
C VAL A 376 -4.31 -9.57 12.56
N PHE A 377 -3.03 -9.76 12.82
CA PHE A 377 -2.53 -10.52 13.97
C PHE A 377 -1.75 -9.70 14.98
N GLN A 378 -1.40 -8.45 14.65
CA GLN A 378 -0.60 -7.59 15.49
C GLN A 378 -1.28 -6.26 15.76
N SER A 379 -0.94 -5.66 16.88
CA SER A 379 -1.32 -4.29 17.25
C SER A 379 -0.19 -3.64 18.03
N VAL A 380 -0.23 -2.32 18.14
CA VAL A 380 0.62 -1.54 19.04
C VAL A 380 -0.19 -1.10 20.24
N THR A 381 0.39 -1.22 21.43
CA THR A 381 -0.24 -0.69 22.65
C THR A 381 0.11 0.79 22.77
N LEU A 382 -0.90 1.63 22.68
CA LEU A 382 -0.76 3.08 22.73
C LEU A 382 -1.36 3.63 24.02
N PRO A 383 -0.70 4.58 24.70
CA PRO A 383 -1.33 5.40 25.71
C PRO A 383 -2.58 6.08 25.15
N SER A 384 -3.56 6.37 25.98
CA SER A 384 -4.84 6.94 25.52
C SER A 384 -4.71 8.27 24.76
N ASP A 385 -3.73 9.11 25.14
CA ASP A 385 -3.41 10.37 24.48
C ASP A 385 -2.59 10.19 23.16
N LYS A 386 -2.19 8.94 22.86
CA LYS A 386 -1.41 8.57 21.66
C LYS A 386 -2.18 7.65 20.72
N GLN A 387 -3.43 7.34 21.00
CA GLN A 387 -4.28 6.58 20.10
C GLN A 387 -4.61 7.38 18.82
N PHE A 388 -4.96 6.67 17.75
CA PHE A 388 -5.26 7.30 16.46
C PHE A 388 -6.64 7.95 16.44
N ASP A 389 -6.74 9.11 15.83
CA ASP A 389 -8.01 9.74 15.46
C ASP A 389 -8.66 9.02 14.29
N LEU A 390 -7.82 8.57 13.34
CA LEU A 390 -8.23 8.00 12.08
C LEU A 390 -7.28 6.87 11.69
N VAL A 391 -7.83 5.72 11.31
CA VAL A 391 -7.10 4.64 10.64
C VAL A 391 -7.74 4.40 9.29
N ILE A 392 -6.94 4.26 8.24
CA ILE A 392 -7.38 4.08 6.86
C ILE A 392 -6.79 2.78 6.31
N GLY A 393 -7.62 1.91 5.76
CA GLY A 393 -7.19 0.67 5.11
C GLY A 393 -7.98 0.46 3.83
N THR A 394 -7.40 0.80 2.67
CA THR A 394 -8.04 0.66 1.36
C THR A 394 -7.36 -0.43 0.53
N ASN A 395 -8.15 -1.25 -0.15
CA ASN A 395 -7.69 -2.38 -0.97
C ASN A 395 -6.87 -3.43 -0.20
N ILE A 396 -7.04 -3.50 1.12
CA ILE A 396 -6.30 -4.42 2.00
C ILE A 396 -7.17 -5.61 2.40
N PHE A 397 -8.39 -5.35 2.85
CA PHE A 397 -9.22 -6.40 3.45
C PHE A 397 -9.74 -7.41 2.43
N VAL A 398 -9.70 -7.10 1.15
CA VAL A 398 -10.02 -8.01 0.04
C VAL A 398 -9.13 -9.26 0.02
N TYR A 399 -7.94 -9.20 0.59
CA TYR A 399 -6.99 -10.31 0.65
C TYR A 399 -7.23 -11.30 1.81
N TYR A 400 -8.19 -11.02 2.69
CA TYR A 400 -8.40 -11.73 3.95
C TYR A 400 -9.81 -12.29 4.03
N ASP A 401 -9.98 -13.45 4.71
CA ASP A 401 -11.28 -14.01 4.96
C ASP A 401 -12.04 -13.29 6.10
N SER A 402 -13.27 -13.72 6.35
CA SER A 402 -14.11 -13.04 7.36
C SER A 402 -13.58 -13.14 8.79
N LEU A 403 -12.83 -14.22 9.13
CA LEU A 403 -12.18 -14.36 10.44
C LEU A 403 -11.04 -13.36 10.56
N ASP A 404 -10.15 -13.33 9.57
CA ASP A 404 -9.01 -12.40 9.49
C ASP A 404 -9.47 -10.95 9.51
N GLN A 405 -10.50 -10.61 8.73
CA GLN A 405 -11.08 -9.26 8.73
C GLN A 405 -11.66 -8.88 10.10
N SER A 406 -12.28 -9.82 10.81
CA SER A 406 -12.81 -9.57 12.17
C SER A 406 -11.69 -9.39 13.19
N LEU A 407 -10.60 -10.14 13.08
CA LEU A 407 -9.39 -9.96 13.89
C LEU A 407 -8.76 -8.59 13.62
N ALA A 408 -8.58 -8.21 12.36
CA ALA A 408 -8.06 -6.90 11.97
C ALA A 408 -8.95 -5.75 12.50
N ARG A 409 -10.28 -5.85 12.34
CA ARG A 409 -11.24 -4.87 12.88
C ARG A 409 -11.07 -4.67 14.38
N ALA A 410 -10.94 -5.75 15.14
CA ALA A 410 -10.74 -5.68 16.58
C ALA A 410 -9.38 -5.11 16.98
N ASN A 411 -8.30 -5.47 16.26
CA ASN A 411 -6.96 -4.96 16.51
C ASN A 411 -6.88 -3.46 16.25
N ILE A 412 -7.37 -3.03 15.11
CA ILE A 412 -7.41 -1.62 14.72
C ILE A 412 -8.25 -0.83 15.73
N GLY A 413 -9.40 -1.37 16.14
CA GLY A 413 -10.27 -0.73 17.11
C GLY A 413 -9.60 -0.45 18.46
N ARG A 414 -8.59 -1.24 18.87
CA ARG A 414 -7.81 -0.98 20.10
C ARG A 414 -6.85 0.19 19.96
N MET A 415 -6.38 0.46 18.75
CA MET A 415 -5.43 1.54 18.47
C MET A 415 -6.10 2.88 18.24
N ILE A 416 -7.39 2.90 17.93
CA ILE A 416 -8.20 4.12 17.73
C ILE A 416 -8.70 4.64 19.07
N ARG A 417 -8.69 5.95 19.30
CA ARG A 417 -9.30 6.56 20.49
C ARG A 417 -10.82 6.49 20.46
N PRO A 418 -11.52 6.55 21.61
CA PRO A 418 -12.97 6.76 21.63
C PRO A 418 -13.36 7.99 20.80
N GLY A 419 -14.38 7.84 19.93
CA GLY A 419 -14.79 8.87 18.99
C GLY A 419 -13.91 9.02 17.74
N GLY A 420 -12.88 8.18 17.57
CA GLY A 420 -12.10 8.08 16.33
C GLY A 420 -12.70 7.08 15.34
N PHE A 421 -12.14 7.00 14.14
CA PHE A 421 -12.71 6.24 13.03
C PHE A 421 -11.73 5.29 12.35
N LEU A 422 -12.25 4.16 11.88
CA LEU A 422 -11.64 3.34 10.84
C LEU A 422 -12.36 3.61 9.52
N LEU A 423 -11.61 3.85 8.44
CA LEU A 423 -12.12 3.95 7.07
C LEU A 423 -11.62 2.77 6.24
N THR A 424 -12.53 2.15 5.49
CA THR A 424 -12.21 1.04 4.56
C THR A 424 -13.04 1.18 3.29
N ASN A 425 -12.51 0.75 2.15
CA ASN A 425 -13.29 0.70 0.92
C ASN A 425 -14.05 -0.63 0.73
N GLU A 426 -14.03 -1.49 1.74
CA GLU A 426 -14.76 -2.75 1.81
C GLU A 426 -15.57 -2.82 3.10
N ALA A 427 -16.77 -3.40 3.03
CA ALA A 427 -17.56 -3.66 4.21
C ALA A 427 -16.92 -4.78 5.04
N LEU A 428 -16.61 -4.48 6.30
CA LEU A 428 -16.05 -5.46 7.23
C LEU A 428 -17.15 -6.28 7.93
N PRO A 429 -16.91 -7.56 8.25
CA PRO A 429 -17.87 -8.39 8.96
C PRO A 429 -18.25 -7.80 10.34
N ASN A 430 -19.50 -7.96 10.72
CA ASN A 430 -20.02 -7.60 12.03
C ASN A 430 -20.40 -8.81 12.90
N LYS A 431 -20.01 -10.02 12.48
CA LYS A 431 -20.34 -11.29 13.16
C LYS A 431 -19.68 -11.41 14.53
N ALA A 432 -18.49 -10.87 14.69
CA ALA A 432 -17.73 -10.93 15.94
C ALA A 432 -17.84 -9.64 16.75
N PRO A 433 -17.72 -9.70 18.10
CA PRO A 433 -17.69 -8.51 18.93
C PRO A 433 -16.58 -7.54 18.54
N SER A 434 -16.91 -6.26 18.47
CA SER A 434 -15.97 -5.17 18.18
C SER A 434 -16.41 -3.89 18.89
N ASN A 435 -15.45 -3.05 19.27
CA ASN A 435 -15.69 -1.69 19.74
C ASN A 435 -15.87 -0.68 18.59
N LEU A 436 -15.75 -1.14 17.35
CA LEU A 436 -16.05 -0.37 16.15
C LEU A 436 -17.47 -0.67 15.69
N VAL A 437 -18.28 0.36 15.53
CA VAL A 437 -19.65 0.27 15.03
C VAL A 437 -19.76 0.97 13.68
N ASP A 438 -20.60 0.44 12.81
CA ASP A 438 -20.85 1.02 11.49
C ASP A 438 -21.38 2.45 11.64
N SER A 439 -20.88 3.39 10.84
CA SER A 439 -21.21 4.81 10.93
C SER A 439 -21.76 5.34 9.60
N LEU A 440 -20.92 5.54 8.60
CA LEU A 440 -21.30 6.15 7.33
C LEU A 440 -20.81 5.30 6.15
N LYS A 441 -21.58 5.29 5.06
CA LYS A 441 -21.18 4.73 3.77
C LYS A 441 -21.29 5.81 2.71
N THR A 442 -20.26 5.93 1.86
CA THR A 442 -20.26 6.82 0.70
C THR A 442 -20.01 6.01 -0.58
N SER A 443 -20.76 6.31 -1.62
CA SER A 443 -20.57 5.79 -2.97
C SER A 443 -19.93 6.90 -3.82
N VAL A 444 -18.80 6.61 -4.45
CA VAL A 444 -17.98 7.58 -5.18
C VAL A 444 -17.84 7.16 -6.64
N PRO A 445 -18.60 7.79 -7.55
CA PRO A 445 -18.40 7.55 -8.97
C PRO A 445 -17.10 8.23 -9.45
N ILE A 446 -16.30 7.48 -10.21
CA ILE A 446 -14.97 7.91 -10.70
C ILE A 446 -15.04 8.15 -12.21
N THR A 447 -15.67 7.23 -12.94
CA THR A 447 -15.79 7.29 -14.41
C THR A 447 -17.22 7.05 -14.86
N SER A 448 -17.55 7.52 -16.06
CA SER A 448 -18.90 7.40 -16.64
C SER A 448 -19.05 6.25 -17.64
N ASP A 449 -17.98 5.89 -18.38
CA ASP A 449 -18.05 4.87 -19.42
C ASP A 449 -16.73 4.09 -19.57
N PRO A 450 -16.70 2.80 -19.20
CA PRO A 450 -17.72 2.15 -18.37
C PRO A 450 -17.77 2.76 -16.97
N PRO A 451 -18.92 2.72 -16.29
CA PRO A 451 -19.04 3.32 -14.98
C PRO A 451 -18.18 2.58 -13.95
N LEU A 452 -17.29 3.31 -13.31
CA LEU A 452 -16.50 2.83 -12.15
C LEU A 452 -16.95 3.60 -10.92
N THR A 453 -17.36 2.87 -9.89
CA THR A 453 -17.76 3.42 -8.60
C THR A 453 -16.97 2.72 -7.51
N ASP A 454 -16.33 3.49 -6.66
CA ASP A 454 -15.70 3.00 -5.43
C ASP A 454 -16.60 3.32 -4.21
N TYR A 455 -16.32 2.66 -3.09
CA TYR A 455 -17.10 2.82 -1.87
C TYR A 455 -16.16 3.12 -0.71
N MET A 456 -16.67 3.86 0.30
CA MET A 456 -15.99 4.03 1.57
C MET A 456 -16.97 3.79 2.71
N TYR A 457 -16.52 3.03 3.69
CA TYR A 457 -17.22 2.72 4.92
C TYR A 457 -16.46 3.30 6.09
N SER A 458 -17.14 3.94 7.01
CA SER A 458 -16.55 4.37 8.27
C SER A 458 -17.13 3.61 9.46
N TYR A 459 -16.26 3.31 10.41
CA TYR A 459 -16.58 2.64 11.66
C TYR A 459 -16.14 3.52 12.81
N LEU A 460 -17.10 3.92 13.64
CA LEU A 460 -16.84 4.74 14.83
C LEU A 460 -16.41 3.86 16.00
N ARG A 461 -15.34 4.25 16.70
CA ARG A 461 -15.00 3.65 17.99
C ARG A 461 -15.86 4.25 19.11
N LYS A 462 -16.66 3.38 19.75
CA LYS A 462 -17.40 3.68 20.99
C LYS A 462 -16.49 3.61 22.22
#